data_16258ac57ffd81f0d92f523a91480f82
#
_entry.id   16258ac57ffd81f0d92f523a91480f82
#
_cell.length_a   1.000
_cell.length_b   1.000
_cell.length_c   1.000
_cell.angle_alpha   90.00
_cell.angle_beta   90.00
_cell.angle_gamma   90.00
#
_symmetry.space_group_name_H-M   'P 1'
#
loop_
_entity.id
_entity.type
_entity.pdbx_description
1 polymer ?
#
loop_
_entity_poly.entity_id
_entity_poly.type
_entity_poly.pdbx_seq_one_letter_code
_entity_poly.pdbx_strand_id
1 'polypeptide(L)'
;MESVFEAFISNPALYSAGHLVGETLHFPTNTEEVQSLLKRIGVDGVRCQEYFIISFDSDILGLYDYLGEYENIDELNHLAHLLKELSPSERETLEAVMDSGQHCGSVQDLINLTQNLDCYDLHPGVDNEEMLGRLYVEDMESLEVPDNIKPYFDFEAYGRDISINENGHFAPGGYVTKVSGDFREVYHGPQDIPAEHRVFAYPQLSIREQMAAYQEIIDGSSKEGFRRLTEKHHKER
;
A
#
# COMPACT_ATOMS: atom_id res chain seq x y z
N MET A 1 10.79 -14.92 -8.29
CA MET A 1 10.08 -14.98 -6.99
C MET A 1 8.61 -14.73 -7.30
N GLU A 2 7.70 -15.33 -6.56
CA GLU A 2 6.27 -15.03 -6.72
C GLU A 2 6.03 -13.60 -6.21
N SER A 3 5.46 -12.76 -7.05
CA SER A 3 5.12 -11.36 -6.74
C SER A 3 3.89 -11.33 -5.82
N VAL A 4 3.85 -10.40 -4.87
CA VAL A 4 2.70 -10.14 -4.00
C VAL A 4 1.85 -9.03 -4.61
N PHE A 5 2.52 -8.00 -5.13
CA PHE A 5 1.90 -6.91 -5.88
C PHE A 5 2.93 -6.30 -6.84
N GLU A 6 2.45 -5.48 -7.73
CA GLU A 6 3.24 -4.81 -8.77
C GLU A 6 2.96 -3.31 -8.75
N ALA A 7 3.98 -2.51 -9.12
CA ALA A 7 3.85 -1.08 -9.29
C ALA A 7 4.38 -0.65 -10.67
N PHE A 8 3.60 0.12 -11.41
CA PHE A 8 4.05 0.73 -12.66
C PHE A 8 4.71 2.07 -12.37
N ILE A 9 6.06 2.09 -12.47
CA ILE A 9 6.91 3.22 -12.10
C ILE A 9 7.31 4.00 -13.34
N SER A 10 7.25 5.33 -13.24
CA SER A 10 7.54 6.24 -14.37
C SER A 10 8.45 7.39 -13.94
N ASN A 11 9.01 8.06 -14.96
CA ASN A 11 9.82 9.26 -14.85
C ASN A 11 8.93 10.50 -15.00
N PRO A 12 8.77 11.34 -13.96
CA PRO A 12 7.87 12.50 -14.01
C PRO A 12 8.26 13.54 -15.06
N ALA A 13 9.55 13.70 -15.35
CA ALA A 13 10.02 14.66 -16.36
C ALA A 13 9.62 14.21 -17.78
N LEU A 14 9.75 12.92 -18.09
CA LEU A 14 9.36 12.37 -19.39
C LEU A 14 7.84 12.31 -19.52
N TYR A 15 7.14 11.94 -18.46
CA TYR A 15 5.69 11.92 -18.42
C TYR A 15 5.09 13.31 -18.70
N SER A 16 5.62 14.35 -18.05
CA SER A 16 5.19 15.73 -18.25
C SER A 16 5.51 16.26 -19.68
N ALA A 17 6.51 15.68 -20.35
CA ALA A 17 6.84 15.97 -21.74
C ALA A 17 5.95 15.19 -22.75
N GLY A 18 5.00 14.39 -22.29
CA GLY A 18 4.10 13.59 -23.12
C GLY A 18 4.66 12.22 -23.53
N HIS A 19 5.76 11.79 -22.93
CA HIS A 19 6.35 10.47 -23.16
C HIS A 19 5.93 9.52 -22.04
N LEU A 20 5.09 8.54 -22.36
CA LEU A 20 4.71 7.44 -21.46
C LEU A 20 5.89 6.45 -21.35
N VAL A 21 6.89 6.80 -20.55
CA VAL A 21 8.01 5.92 -20.24
C VAL A 21 7.86 5.42 -18.82
N GLY A 22 7.56 4.15 -18.68
CA GLY A 22 7.43 3.50 -17.37
C GLY A 22 7.57 2.00 -17.51
N GLU A 23 7.84 1.33 -16.41
CA GLU A 23 7.94 -0.12 -16.33
C GLU A 23 7.37 -0.65 -15.03
N THR A 24 6.94 -1.91 -15.05
CA THR A 24 6.43 -2.62 -13.88
C THR A 24 7.57 -3.13 -13.02
N LEU A 25 7.51 -2.83 -11.73
CA LEU A 25 8.35 -3.42 -10.69
C LEU A 25 7.52 -4.37 -9.86
N HIS A 26 7.99 -5.61 -9.74
CA HIS A 26 7.36 -6.66 -8.95
C HIS A 26 7.91 -6.64 -7.52
N PHE A 27 7.03 -6.75 -6.53
CA PHE A 27 7.41 -6.79 -5.11
C PHE A 27 7.07 -8.14 -4.46
N PRO A 28 7.94 -8.68 -3.58
CA PRO A 28 9.25 -8.14 -3.18
C PRO A 28 10.29 -8.21 -4.30
N THR A 29 11.22 -7.25 -4.27
CA THR A 29 12.25 -7.04 -5.30
C THR A 29 13.66 -7.04 -4.70
N ASN A 30 14.67 -6.75 -5.55
CA ASN A 30 16.05 -6.59 -5.13
C ASN A 30 16.68 -5.33 -5.76
N THR A 31 17.85 -4.93 -5.22
CA THR A 31 18.54 -3.70 -5.65
C THR A 31 18.90 -3.72 -7.14
N GLU A 32 19.24 -4.87 -7.71
CA GLU A 32 19.65 -4.98 -9.12
C GLU A 32 18.47 -4.72 -10.07
N GLU A 33 17.28 -5.23 -9.71
CA GLU A 33 16.05 -4.99 -10.46
C GLU A 33 15.62 -3.53 -10.38
N VAL A 34 15.67 -2.92 -9.18
CA VAL A 34 15.39 -1.47 -9.01
C VAL A 34 16.34 -0.62 -9.85
N GLN A 35 17.65 -0.84 -9.75
CA GLN A 35 18.63 -0.09 -10.55
C GLN A 35 18.44 -0.26 -12.05
N SER A 36 18.14 -1.48 -12.48
CA SER A 36 17.92 -1.79 -13.89
C SER A 36 16.67 -1.09 -14.43
N LEU A 37 15.57 -1.11 -13.67
CA LEU A 37 14.33 -0.42 -14.01
C LEU A 37 14.57 1.10 -14.07
N LEU A 38 15.10 1.70 -13.01
CA LEU A 38 15.38 3.14 -12.95
C LEU A 38 16.24 3.61 -14.14
N LYS A 39 17.25 2.82 -14.51
CA LYS A 39 18.10 3.10 -15.69
C LYS A 39 17.28 3.11 -16.99
N ARG A 40 16.37 2.13 -17.17
CA ARG A 40 15.56 2.03 -18.40
C ARG A 40 14.56 3.18 -18.52
N ILE A 41 13.97 3.64 -17.41
CA ILE A 41 13.03 4.78 -17.40
C ILE A 41 13.73 6.14 -17.33
N GLY A 42 15.08 6.19 -17.31
CA GLY A 42 15.87 7.43 -17.33
C GLY A 42 15.94 8.16 -16.00
N VAL A 43 15.73 7.46 -14.88
CA VAL A 43 15.98 7.96 -13.51
C VAL A 43 17.37 7.51 -13.09
N ASP A 44 18.34 8.44 -13.10
CA ASP A 44 19.77 8.11 -12.94
C ASP A 44 20.42 8.70 -11.69
N GLY A 45 19.64 9.45 -10.88
CA GLY A 45 20.14 10.10 -9.68
C GLY A 45 20.96 11.36 -9.94
N VAL A 46 21.19 11.76 -11.19
CA VAL A 46 21.94 12.96 -11.59
C VAL A 46 21.05 13.90 -12.40
N ARG A 47 20.55 13.47 -13.55
CA ARG A 47 19.64 14.25 -14.42
C ARG A 47 18.20 14.22 -13.92
N CYS A 48 17.76 13.06 -13.49
CA CYS A 48 16.45 12.83 -12.88
C CYS A 48 16.64 12.03 -11.59
N GLN A 49 16.15 12.58 -10.49
CA GLN A 49 16.22 11.96 -9.16
C GLN A 49 14.85 11.45 -8.68
N GLU A 50 13.80 11.86 -9.36
CA GLU A 50 12.44 11.56 -8.95
C GLU A 50 11.84 10.45 -9.81
N TYR A 51 11.05 9.61 -9.19
CA TYR A 51 10.14 8.67 -9.83
C TYR A 51 8.75 8.86 -9.24
N PHE A 52 7.74 8.39 -9.92
CA PHE A 52 6.40 8.28 -9.38
C PHE A 52 5.74 6.99 -9.85
N ILE A 53 4.71 6.57 -9.14
CA ILE A 53 3.98 5.33 -9.40
C ILE A 53 2.64 5.71 -10.03
N ILE A 54 2.36 5.15 -11.19
CA ILE A 54 1.13 5.44 -11.93
C ILE A 54 -0.01 4.53 -11.48
N SER A 55 0.31 3.27 -11.18
CA SER A 55 -0.68 2.27 -10.77
C SER A 55 -0.04 1.15 -9.99
N PHE A 56 -0.87 0.50 -9.18
CA PHE A 56 -0.55 -0.76 -8.52
C PHE A 56 -1.49 -1.85 -9.03
N ASP A 57 -1.01 -3.09 -9.01
CA ASP A 57 -1.79 -4.30 -9.26
C ASP A 57 -1.48 -5.36 -8.20
N SER A 58 -2.54 -5.99 -7.65
CA SER A 58 -2.42 -6.96 -6.56
C SER A 58 -3.63 -7.86 -6.48
N ASP A 59 -3.41 -9.12 -6.09
CA ASP A 59 -4.47 -10.07 -5.75
C ASP A 59 -5.02 -9.86 -4.32
N ILE A 60 -4.42 -8.98 -3.52
CA ILE A 60 -4.91 -8.60 -2.19
C ILE A 60 -5.98 -7.53 -2.37
N LEU A 61 -7.22 -7.86 -1.98
CA LEU A 61 -8.37 -6.99 -2.14
C LEU A 61 -8.18 -5.68 -1.37
N GLY A 62 -8.40 -4.55 -2.06
CA GLY A 62 -8.33 -3.22 -1.46
C GLY A 62 -6.93 -2.65 -1.27
N LEU A 63 -5.85 -3.41 -1.44
CA LEU A 63 -4.49 -2.94 -1.18
C LEU A 63 -4.13 -1.70 -2.02
N TYR A 64 -4.46 -1.70 -3.31
CA TYR A 64 -4.12 -0.59 -4.23
C TYR A 64 -4.83 0.72 -3.89
N ASP A 65 -5.95 0.70 -3.17
CA ASP A 65 -6.70 1.89 -2.79
C ASP A 65 -5.97 2.74 -1.74
N TYR A 66 -5.01 2.15 -1.03
CA TYR A 66 -4.26 2.77 0.06
C TYR A 66 -2.79 3.06 -0.29
N LEU A 67 -2.36 2.78 -1.52
CA LEU A 67 -1.02 3.04 -2.00
C LEU A 67 -0.99 4.28 -2.90
N GLY A 68 -0.10 5.22 -2.61
CA GLY A 68 -0.01 6.51 -3.27
C GLY A 68 1.02 6.58 -4.41
N GLU A 69 0.99 7.68 -5.16
CA GLU A 69 1.88 7.89 -6.33
C GLU A 69 3.36 8.09 -5.96
N TYR A 70 3.66 8.47 -4.71
CA TYR A 70 5.02 8.86 -4.26
C TYR A 70 5.53 7.98 -3.13
N GLU A 71 5.14 6.71 -3.13
CA GLU A 71 5.57 5.77 -2.10
C GLU A 71 7.06 5.44 -2.18
N ASN A 72 7.65 5.16 -1.04
CA ASN A 72 9.05 4.77 -0.93
C ASN A 72 9.21 3.29 -1.34
N ILE A 73 10.11 3.01 -2.30
CA ILE A 73 10.37 1.65 -2.79
C ILE A 73 10.83 0.70 -1.68
N ASP A 74 11.60 1.19 -0.71
CA ASP A 74 12.05 0.35 0.41
C ASP A 74 10.89 0.00 1.35
N GLU A 75 9.96 0.94 1.60
CA GLU A 75 8.75 0.67 2.40
C GLU A 75 7.82 -0.29 1.68
N LEU A 76 7.62 -0.11 0.37
CA LEU A 76 6.83 -1.05 -0.45
C LEU A 76 7.46 -2.45 -0.44
N ASN A 77 8.78 -2.53 -0.54
CA ASN A 77 9.48 -3.81 -0.49
C ASN A 77 9.36 -4.47 0.87
N HIS A 78 9.43 -3.70 1.95
CA HIS A 78 9.23 -4.20 3.30
C HIS A 78 7.80 -4.70 3.51
N LEU A 79 6.80 -3.91 3.08
CA LEU A 79 5.40 -4.32 3.12
C LEU A 79 5.18 -5.64 2.35
N ALA A 80 5.77 -5.77 1.15
CA ALA A 80 5.63 -6.98 0.34
C ALA A 80 6.23 -8.22 1.02
N HIS A 81 7.33 -8.07 1.76
CA HIS A 81 7.89 -9.16 2.56
C HIS A 81 6.94 -9.58 3.68
N LEU A 82 6.36 -8.62 4.41
CA LEU A 82 5.40 -8.91 5.47
C LEU A 82 4.13 -9.59 4.92
N LEU A 83 3.56 -9.06 3.84
CA LEU A 83 2.38 -9.64 3.18
C LEU A 83 2.62 -11.07 2.68
N LYS A 84 3.84 -11.37 2.24
CA LYS A 84 4.22 -12.71 1.79
C LYS A 84 4.27 -13.74 2.90
N GLU A 85 4.55 -13.32 4.13
CA GLU A 85 4.64 -14.17 5.31
C GLU A 85 3.26 -14.50 5.90
N LEU A 86 2.21 -13.77 5.52
CA LEU A 86 0.86 -14.00 6.01
C LEU A 86 0.31 -15.35 5.57
N SER A 87 -0.29 -16.05 6.50
CA SER A 87 -1.13 -17.22 6.21
C SER A 87 -2.39 -16.80 5.44
N PRO A 88 -3.07 -17.73 4.74
CA PRO A 88 -4.34 -17.41 4.06
C PRO A 88 -5.38 -16.75 4.97
N SER A 89 -5.52 -17.22 6.21
CA SER A 89 -6.47 -16.65 7.18
C SER A 89 -6.09 -15.23 7.61
N GLU A 90 -4.80 -14.97 7.85
CA GLU A 90 -4.32 -13.62 8.17
C GLU A 90 -4.52 -12.65 7.01
N ARG A 91 -4.36 -13.13 5.77
CA ARG A 91 -4.63 -12.34 4.56
C ARG A 91 -6.11 -11.98 4.45
N GLU A 92 -7.02 -12.93 4.68
CA GLU A 92 -8.45 -12.67 4.70
C GLU A 92 -8.83 -11.64 5.80
N THR A 93 -8.22 -11.75 6.97
CA THR A 93 -8.39 -10.78 8.06
C THR A 93 -7.88 -9.40 7.65
N LEU A 94 -6.69 -9.32 7.04
CA LEU A 94 -6.13 -8.07 6.53
C LEU A 94 -7.07 -7.38 5.54
N GLU A 95 -7.59 -8.14 4.55
CA GLU A 95 -8.51 -7.65 3.53
C GLU A 95 -9.81 -7.11 4.15
N ALA A 96 -10.36 -7.83 5.14
CA ALA A 96 -11.55 -7.40 5.85
C ALA A 96 -11.34 -6.14 6.70
N VAL A 97 -10.18 -6.01 7.36
CA VAL A 97 -9.84 -4.81 8.14
C VAL A 97 -9.60 -3.61 7.21
N MET A 98 -8.93 -3.79 6.09
CA MET A 98 -8.76 -2.74 5.09
C MET A 98 -10.10 -2.26 4.54
N ASP A 99 -11.04 -3.17 4.25
CA ASP A 99 -12.40 -2.81 3.80
C ASP A 99 -13.14 -1.94 4.81
N SER A 100 -12.88 -2.13 6.11
CA SER A 100 -13.42 -1.27 7.18
C SER A 100 -12.78 0.14 7.23
N GLY A 101 -11.68 0.37 6.52
CA GLY A 101 -10.93 1.63 6.53
C GLY A 101 -10.08 1.86 7.78
N GLN A 102 -9.88 0.86 8.63
CA GLN A 102 -9.11 1.00 9.85
C GLN A 102 -7.62 0.71 9.61
N HIS A 103 -6.74 1.57 10.13
CA HIS A 103 -5.28 1.41 10.08
C HIS A 103 -4.68 1.13 8.69
N CYS A 104 -5.20 1.82 7.66
CA CYS A 104 -4.76 1.63 6.27
C CYS A 104 -4.55 2.95 5.49
N GLY A 105 -4.47 4.09 6.17
CA GLY A 105 -4.33 5.40 5.54
C GLY A 105 -2.96 5.70 4.92
N SER A 106 -1.96 4.83 5.11
CA SER A 106 -0.60 4.98 4.60
C SER A 106 0.10 3.62 4.52
N VAL A 107 1.24 3.55 3.81
CA VAL A 107 2.11 2.35 3.82
C VAL A 107 2.59 2.03 5.24
N GLN A 108 2.88 3.04 6.06
CA GLN A 108 3.22 2.86 7.46
C GLN A 108 2.09 2.18 8.25
N ASP A 109 0.84 2.62 8.04
CA ASP A 109 -0.32 2.00 8.69
C ASP A 109 -0.50 0.56 8.25
N LEU A 110 -0.35 0.27 6.95
CA LEU A 110 -0.43 -1.09 6.41
C LEU A 110 0.67 -2.00 6.99
N ILE A 111 1.91 -1.51 7.11
CA ILE A 111 3.00 -2.25 7.75
C ILE A 111 2.66 -2.56 9.22
N ASN A 112 2.12 -1.59 9.95
CA ASN A 112 1.70 -1.82 11.33
C ASN A 112 0.50 -2.77 11.40
N LEU A 113 -0.46 -2.67 10.48
CA LEU A 113 -1.63 -3.54 10.44
C LEU A 113 -1.22 -5.01 10.25
N THR A 114 -0.29 -5.31 9.33
CA THR A 114 0.20 -6.69 9.14
C THR A 114 0.80 -7.32 10.40
N GLN A 115 1.27 -6.49 11.34
CA GLN A 115 1.89 -6.93 12.60
C GLN A 115 0.91 -6.92 13.80
N ASN A 116 -0.36 -6.59 13.55
CA ASN A 116 -1.41 -6.48 14.57
C ASN A 116 -2.70 -7.19 14.17
N LEU A 117 -2.64 -8.16 13.27
CA LEU A 117 -3.82 -8.91 12.82
C LEU A 117 -4.44 -9.74 13.95
N ASP A 118 -3.66 -10.09 14.96
CA ASP A 118 -4.11 -10.75 16.19
C ASP A 118 -5.03 -9.85 17.06
N CYS A 119 -5.11 -8.55 16.77
CA CYS A 119 -6.08 -7.65 17.39
C CYS A 119 -7.49 -7.77 16.80
N TYR A 120 -7.68 -8.56 15.75
CA TYR A 120 -8.94 -8.70 15.02
C TYR A 120 -9.38 -10.16 14.97
N ASP A 121 -10.69 -10.35 14.98
CA ASP A 121 -11.32 -11.65 14.76
C ASP A 121 -12.20 -11.55 13.51
N LEU A 122 -12.01 -12.47 12.58
CA LEU A 122 -12.80 -12.60 11.36
C LEU A 122 -13.70 -13.82 11.49
N HIS A 123 -15.00 -13.63 11.31
CA HIS A 123 -16.00 -14.69 11.21
C HIS A 123 -16.33 -14.93 9.72
N PRO A 124 -15.66 -15.90 9.07
CA PRO A 124 -15.83 -16.12 7.64
C PRO A 124 -17.26 -16.50 7.27
N GLY A 125 -17.76 -15.93 6.18
CA GLY A 125 -19.09 -16.23 5.66
C GLY A 125 -20.25 -15.65 6.46
N VAL A 126 -20.00 -14.75 7.41
CA VAL A 126 -21.02 -13.98 8.14
C VAL A 126 -21.22 -12.64 7.41
N ASP A 127 -22.18 -12.57 6.50
CA ASP A 127 -22.32 -11.48 5.54
C ASP A 127 -23.40 -10.44 5.94
N ASN A 128 -24.15 -10.69 6.98
CA ASN A 128 -25.25 -9.82 7.43
C ASN A 128 -25.60 -10.01 8.89
N GLU A 129 -26.46 -9.12 9.39
CA GLU A 129 -26.89 -9.09 10.80
C GLU A 129 -27.62 -10.37 11.23
N GLU A 130 -28.46 -10.98 10.35
CA GLU A 130 -29.15 -12.22 10.70
C GLU A 130 -28.15 -13.36 10.93
N MET A 131 -27.16 -13.50 10.07
CA MET A 131 -26.12 -14.52 10.21
C MET A 131 -25.26 -14.28 11.44
N LEU A 132 -24.96 -13.01 11.75
CA LEU A 132 -24.23 -12.63 12.97
C LEU A 132 -25.04 -12.99 14.22
N GLY A 133 -26.34 -12.68 14.25
CA GLY A 133 -27.21 -13.04 15.35
C GLY A 133 -27.33 -14.56 15.55
N ARG A 134 -27.36 -15.35 14.47
CA ARG A 134 -27.31 -16.81 14.52
C ARG A 134 -26.00 -17.34 15.07
N LEU A 135 -24.87 -16.82 14.56
CA LEU A 135 -23.55 -17.19 15.06
C LEU A 135 -23.47 -17.04 16.59
N TYR A 136 -23.90 -15.90 17.10
CA TYR A 136 -23.84 -15.63 18.55
C TYR A 136 -24.78 -16.47 19.40
N VAL A 137 -25.98 -16.78 18.88
CA VAL A 137 -26.99 -17.58 19.63
C VAL A 137 -26.77 -19.07 19.45
N GLU A 138 -26.49 -19.53 18.22
CA GLU A 138 -26.51 -20.97 17.89
C GLU A 138 -25.11 -21.61 18.00
N ASP A 139 -24.05 -20.89 17.64
CA ASP A 139 -22.67 -21.43 17.61
C ASP A 139 -21.86 -21.01 18.84
N MET A 140 -21.93 -19.73 19.23
CA MET A 140 -21.21 -19.22 20.40
C MET A 140 -21.96 -19.35 21.70
N GLU A 141 -23.25 -19.71 21.65
CA GLU A 141 -24.13 -19.86 22.83
C GLU A 141 -24.10 -18.64 23.77
N SER A 142 -23.87 -17.42 23.21
CA SER A 142 -23.74 -16.18 23.98
C SER A 142 -25.06 -15.73 24.61
N LEU A 143 -26.20 -16.24 24.09
CA LEU A 143 -27.53 -16.03 24.60
C LEU A 143 -28.30 -17.35 24.58
N GLU A 144 -28.78 -17.80 25.73
CA GLU A 144 -29.59 -19.01 25.84
C GLU A 144 -31.03 -18.74 25.34
N VAL A 145 -31.35 -19.22 24.15
CA VAL A 145 -32.70 -19.15 23.56
C VAL A 145 -33.28 -20.56 23.50
N PRO A 146 -34.41 -20.85 24.20
CA PRO A 146 -35.05 -22.15 24.13
C PRO A 146 -35.46 -22.54 22.72
N ASP A 147 -35.30 -23.81 22.33
CA ASP A 147 -35.53 -24.27 20.94
C ASP A 147 -36.94 -23.98 20.44
N ASN A 148 -37.94 -24.00 21.30
CA ASN A 148 -39.34 -23.66 20.96
C ASN A 148 -39.54 -22.16 20.70
N ILE A 149 -38.60 -21.31 21.09
CA ILE A 149 -38.64 -19.86 20.89
C ILE A 149 -37.76 -19.43 19.70
N LYS A 150 -36.69 -20.18 19.36
CA LYS A 150 -35.78 -19.85 18.24
C LYS A 150 -36.51 -19.49 16.92
N PRO A 151 -37.62 -20.17 16.50
CA PRO A 151 -38.32 -19.78 15.27
C PRO A 151 -39.00 -18.41 15.33
N TYR A 152 -39.14 -17.82 16.49
CA TYR A 152 -39.74 -16.49 16.71
C TYR A 152 -38.72 -15.44 17.16
N PHE A 153 -37.46 -15.83 17.31
CA PHE A 153 -36.40 -14.94 17.75
C PHE A 153 -35.93 -14.08 16.56
N ASP A 154 -35.80 -12.78 16.78
CA ASP A 154 -35.35 -11.84 15.78
C ASP A 154 -33.80 -11.79 15.75
N PHE A 155 -33.21 -12.72 15.00
CA PHE A 155 -31.76 -12.82 14.86
C PHE A 155 -31.13 -11.59 14.18
N GLU A 156 -31.85 -10.96 13.23
CA GLU A 156 -31.39 -9.76 12.54
C GLU A 156 -31.25 -8.58 13.50
N ALA A 157 -32.28 -8.32 14.32
CA ALA A 157 -32.24 -7.26 15.32
C ALA A 157 -31.12 -7.51 16.34
N TYR A 158 -30.97 -8.76 16.79
CA TYR A 158 -29.93 -9.13 17.75
C TYR A 158 -28.52 -8.97 17.16
N GLY A 159 -28.30 -9.45 15.95
CA GLY A 159 -26.99 -9.31 15.26
C GLY A 159 -26.65 -7.86 14.95
N ARG A 160 -27.64 -7.02 14.62
CA ARG A 160 -27.44 -5.57 14.48
C ARG A 160 -26.96 -4.93 15.79
N ASP A 161 -27.60 -5.28 16.92
CA ASP A 161 -27.19 -4.76 18.22
C ASP A 161 -25.75 -5.20 18.56
N ILE A 162 -25.38 -6.44 18.23
CA ILE A 162 -24.01 -6.95 18.39
C ILE A 162 -23.04 -6.11 17.54
N SER A 163 -23.29 -5.98 16.25
CA SER A 163 -22.38 -5.26 15.33
C SER A 163 -22.14 -3.81 15.76
N ILE A 164 -23.16 -3.14 16.27
CA ILE A 164 -23.07 -1.78 16.82
C ILE A 164 -22.23 -1.76 18.11
N ASN A 165 -22.49 -2.70 19.02
CA ASN A 165 -21.81 -2.73 20.32
C ASN A 165 -20.32 -3.06 20.19
N GLU A 166 -19.96 -3.91 19.23
CA GLU A 166 -18.58 -4.31 18.97
C GLU A 166 -17.85 -3.39 17.99
N ASN A 167 -18.61 -2.46 17.37
CA ASN A 167 -18.10 -1.64 16.27
C ASN A 167 -17.46 -2.49 15.15
N GLY A 168 -18.11 -3.63 14.86
CA GLY A 168 -17.66 -4.56 13.84
C GLY A 168 -18.11 -4.14 12.44
N HIS A 169 -17.55 -4.79 11.42
CA HIS A 169 -17.76 -4.46 10.02
C HIS A 169 -18.06 -5.72 9.19
N PHE A 170 -19.05 -5.66 8.30
CA PHE A 170 -19.32 -6.70 7.30
C PHE A 170 -18.50 -6.42 6.05
N ALA A 171 -17.43 -7.20 5.85
CA ALA A 171 -16.52 -7.10 4.73
C ALA A 171 -16.77 -8.21 3.70
N PRO A 172 -16.26 -8.10 2.47
CA PRO A 172 -16.16 -9.22 1.56
C PRO A 172 -15.37 -10.36 2.23
N GLY A 173 -16.02 -11.49 2.48
CA GLY A 173 -15.39 -12.63 3.17
C GLY A 173 -15.86 -12.89 4.58
N GLY A 174 -16.54 -11.94 5.25
CA GLY A 174 -17.13 -12.16 6.56
C GLY A 174 -17.25 -10.92 7.44
N TYR A 175 -17.62 -11.16 8.67
CA TYR A 175 -17.73 -10.12 9.70
C TYR A 175 -16.42 -10.02 10.48
N VAL A 176 -15.83 -8.82 10.52
CA VAL A 176 -14.60 -8.52 11.26
C VAL A 176 -14.89 -7.63 12.45
N THR A 177 -14.31 -7.95 13.59
CA THR A 177 -14.41 -7.15 14.81
C THR A 177 -13.05 -7.04 15.49
N LYS A 178 -12.84 -5.94 16.22
CA LYS A 178 -11.66 -5.78 17.05
C LYS A 178 -11.87 -6.52 18.36
N VAL A 179 -11.04 -7.55 18.59
CA VAL A 179 -10.97 -8.22 19.87
C VAL A 179 -10.02 -7.50 20.83
N SER A 180 -9.95 -7.93 22.08
CA SER A 180 -9.10 -7.31 23.08
C SER A 180 -7.62 -7.34 22.70
N GLY A 181 -6.99 -6.21 22.64
CA GLY A 181 -5.57 -6.03 22.37
C GLY A 181 -5.26 -4.57 22.08
N ASP A 182 -4.10 -4.09 22.53
CA ASP A 182 -3.64 -2.77 22.14
C ASP A 182 -2.95 -2.87 20.78
N PHE A 183 -3.52 -2.24 19.77
CA PHE A 183 -2.84 -2.04 18.49
C PHE A 183 -1.52 -1.32 18.74
N ARG A 184 -0.41 -1.92 18.32
CA ARG A 184 0.94 -1.40 18.61
C ARG A 184 1.55 -0.87 17.32
N GLU A 185 1.83 0.42 17.31
CA GLU A 185 2.66 1.01 16.26
C GLU A 185 4.12 0.63 16.56
N VAL A 186 4.64 -0.36 15.84
CA VAL A 186 6.04 -0.84 15.96
C VAL A 186 6.91 -0.34 14.82
N TYR A 187 6.31 0.07 13.72
CA TYR A 187 6.97 0.68 12.58
C TYR A 187 6.66 2.19 12.53
N HIS A 188 7.71 3.01 12.53
CA HIS A 188 7.59 4.48 12.58
C HIS A 188 8.17 5.17 11.34
N GLY A 189 8.60 4.42 10.34
CA GLY A 189 9.10 4.94 9.07
C GLY A 189 10.36 4.24 8.56
N PRO A 190 10.99 4.77 7.49
CA PRO A 190 12.07 4.09 6.74
C PRO A 190 13.30 3.68 7.57
N GLN A 191 13.55 4.33 8.72
CA GLN A 191 14.67 3.96 9.62
C GLN A 191 14.49 2.57 10.24
N ASP A 192 13.25 2.10 10.38
CA ASP A 192 12.92 0.82 11.00
C ASP A 192 12.95 -0.36 10.01
N ILE A 193 13.12 -0.07 8.70
CA ILE A 193 13.21 -1.10 7.67
C ILE A 193 14.47 -1.94 7.89
N PRO A 194 14.35 -3.29 7.96
CA PRO A 194 15.50 -4.20 7.99
C PRO A 194 16.44 -3.97 6.80
N ALA A 195 17.74 -4.11 7.03
CA ALA A 195 18.74 -3.84 5.99
C ALA A 195 18.55 -4.70 4.74
N GLU A 196 18.09 -5.94 4.89
CA GLU A 196 17.79 -6.90 3.83
C GLU A 196 16.61 -6.50 2.94
N HIS A 197 15.70 -5.63 3.45
CA HIS A 197 14.54 -5.14 2.69
C HIS A 197 14.81 -3.79 2.01
N ARG A 198 15.96 -3.16 2.28
CA ARG A 198 16.36 -1.92 1.64
C ARG A 198 16.97 -2.21 0.28
N VAL A 199 16.27 -1.83 -0.76
CA VAL A 199 16.60 -2.18 -2.16
C VAL A 199 16.80 -0.96 -3.04
N PHE A 200 16.38 0.23 -2.57
CA PHE A 200 16.46 1.43 -3.37
C PHE A 200 17.91 1.90 -3.53
N ALA A 201 18.36 1.97 -4.77
CA ALA A 201 19.61 2.59 -5.14
C ALA A 201 19.53 3.09 -6.58
N TYR A 202 20.10 4.26 -6.85
CA TYR A 202 20.24 4.73 -8.21
C TYR A 202 21.18 3.85 -9.04
N PRO A 203 20.99 3.79 -10.37
CA PRO A 203 21.89 3.10 -11.27
C PRO A 203 23.33 3.58 -11.12
N GLN A 204 24.26 2.65 -11.12
CA GLN A 204 25.68 3.01 -11.13
C GLN A 204 26.08 3.51 -12.53
N LEU A 205 26.33 4.81 -12.63
CA LEU A 205 26.82 5.42 -13.84
C LEU A 205 28.36 5.33 -13.91
N SER A 206 28.91 5.02 -15.08
CA SER A 206 30.34 5.17 -15.33
C SER A 206 30.77 6.63 -15.23
N ILE A 207 32.06 6.89 -14.96
CA ILE A 207 32.61 8.26 -14.88
C ILE A 207 32.26 9.07 -16.14
N ARG A 208 32.29 8.43 -17.31
CA ARG A 208 31.95 9.08 -18.58
C ARG A 208 30.48 9.48 -18.64
N GLU A 209 29.58 8.61 -18.20
CA GLU A 209 28.13 8.90 -18.15
C GLU A 209 27.83 10.00 -17.13
N GLN A 210 28.48 9.98 -15.97
CA GLN A 210 28.32 11.04 -14.95
C GLN A 210 28.77 12.40 -15.51
N MET A 211 29.95 12.48 -16.15
CA MET A 211 30.43 13.71 -16.75
C MET A 211 29.50 14.23 -17.84
N ALA A 212 28.97 13.35 -18.70
CA ALA A 212 27.99 13.71 -19.71
C ALA A 212 26.69 14.26 -19.09
N ALA A 213 26.19 13.62 -18.03
CA ALA A 213 24.99 14.07 -17.32
C ALA A 213 25.18 15.46 -16.70
N TYR A 214 26.31 15.71 -16.03
CA TYR A 214 26.62 17.03 -15.47
C TYR A 214 26.77 18.10 -16.56
N GLN A 215 27.38 17.78 -17.71
CA GLN A 215 27.50 18.71 -18.81
C GLN A 215 26.12 19.11 -19.38
N GLU A 216 25.21 18.16 -19.55
CA GLU A 216 23.83 18.42 -19.99
C GLU A 216 23.08 19.37 -19.04
N ILE A 217 23.24 19.18 -17.71
CA ILE A 217 22.64 20.04 -16.69
C ILE A 217 23.18 21.48 -16.79
N ILE A 218 24.50 21.63 -16.94
CA ILE A 218 25.16 22.94 -17.09
C ILE A 218 24.69 23.64 -18.35
N ASP A 219 24.65 22.92 -19.49
CA ASP A 219 24.21 23.47 -20.78
C ASP A 219 22.73 23.84 -20.78
N GLY A 220 21.87 23.03 -20.11
CA GLY A 220 20.45 23.29 -19.91
C GLY A 220 20.21 24.54 -19.06
N SER A 221 20.90 24.65 -17.93
CA SER A 221 20.80 25.79 -17.01
C SER A 221 21.26 27.09 -17.67
N SER A 222 22.31 27.02 -18.54
CA SER A 222 22.79 28.16 -19.29
C SER A 222 21.78 28.67 -20.33
N LYS A 223 21.05 27.76 -20.98
CA LYS A 223 19.98 28.10 -21.94
C LYS A 223 18.77 28.73 -21.28
N GLU A 224 18.33 28.24 -20.11
CA GLU A 224 17.24 28.84 -19.36
C GLU A 224 17.60 30.21 -18.79
N GLY A 225 18.82 30.39 -18.30
CA GLY A 225 19.31 31.68 -17.84
C GLY A 225 19.31 32.73 -18.96
N PHE A 226 19.71 32.34 -20.17
CA PHE A 226 19.70 33.22 -21.36
C PHE A 226 18.26 33.57 -21.80
N ARG A 227 17.32 32.60 -21.73
CA ARG A 227 15.91 32.84 -22.07
C ARG A 227 15.24 33.81 -21.12
N ARG A 228 15.48 33.68 -19.81
CA ARG A 228 14.96 34.63 -18.80
C ARG A 228 15.50 36.03 -18.93
N LEU A 229 16.74 36.18 -19.37
CA LEU A 229 17.34 37.51 -19.63
C LEU A 229 16.76 38.18 -20.89
N THR A 230 16.48 37.40 -21.94
CA THR A 230 15.88 37.93 -23.17
C THR A 230 14.39 38.28 -22.98
N GLU A 231 13.63 37.53 -22.17
CA GLU A 231 12.25 37.84 -21.85
C GLU A 231 12.12 39.08 -20.95
N LYS A 232 13.04 39.34 -20.01
CA LYS A 232 13.08 40.58 -19.23
C LYS A 232 13.36 41.82 -20.12
N HIS A 233 14.27 41.72 -21.07
CA HIS A 233 14.55 42.84 -21.99
C HIS A 233 13.42 43.14 -22.99
N HIS A 234 12.50 42.18 -23.23
CA HIS A 234 11.32 42.41 -24.08
C HIS A 234 10.14 43.04 -23.34
N LYS A 235 10.12 42.98 -22.00
CA LYS A 235 9.05 43.59 -21.15
C LYS A 235 9.39 45.04 -20.71
N GLU A 236 10.62 45.48 -20.94
CA GLU A 236 11.06 46.84 -20.59
C GLU A 236 11.15 47.78 -21.83
N ARG A 237 10.61 47.37 -22.96
CA ARG A 237 10.39 48.22 -24.15
C ARG A 237 8.87 48.30 -24.43
#